data_fd7e06ca39b97852517ac244379d8d5a
#
_entry.id   fd7e06ca39b97852517ac244379d8d5a
#
_cell.length_a   1.000
_cell.length_b   1.000
_cell.length_c   1.000
_cell.angle_alpha   90.00
_cell.angle_beta   90.00
_cell.angle_gamma   90.00
#
_symmetry.space_group_name_H-M   'P 1'
#
loop_
_entity.id
_entity.type
_entity.pdbx_description
1 polymer ?
#
loop_
_entity_poly.entity_id
_entity_poly.type
_entity_poly.pdbx_seq_one_letter_code
_entity_poly.pdbx_strand_id
1 'polypeptide(L)'
;NPLHKIDKQIKEIITTHNKKTSEEINNSVLKLLKEVNLEDLMNRPNIYSYELSGGQRQRVMIAMSIANNPDLLIADEPTTALDVTVQQQILLLLNKIQKQRKMSILFISHDLGVVNEIADYIYVMRDGKIIEHGEKSEIFNNPQNPYTKQLVGFQNKIRKHQKNKEIAILNIQN
;
A
#
# COMPACT_ATOMS: atom_id res chain seq x y z
N ASN A 1 -3.25 -19.47 -2.22
CA ASN A 1 -2.95 -20.51 -3.20
C ASN A 1 -3.37 -20.03 -4.60
N PRO A 2 -2.44 -19.88 -5.58
CA PRO A 2 -2.77 -19.34 -6.91
C PRO A 2 -3.75 -20.21 -7.71
N LEU A 3 -3.93 -21.46 -7.34
CA LEU A 3 -4.86 -22.40 -7.95
C LEU A 3 -6.31 -22.25 -7.43
N HIS A 4 -6.54 -21.41 -6.42
CA HIS A 4 -7.86 -21.12 -5.91
C HIS A 4 -8.41 -19.84 -6.52
N LYS A 5 -9.73 -19.83 -6.80
CA LYS A 5 -10.46 -18.63 -7.19
C LYS A 5 -10.37 -17.55 -6.13
N ILE A 6 -10.38 -16.28 -6.53
CA ILE A 6 -10.27 -15.13 -5.61
C ILE A 6 -11.38 -15.15 -4.55
N ASP A 7 -12.62 -15.38 -4.95
CA ASP A 7 -13.76 -15.50 -4.05
C ASP A 7 -13.51 -16.55 -2.96
N LYS A 8 -13.01 -17.74 -3.33
CA LYS A 8 -12.69 -18.81 -2.39
C LYS A 8 -11.58 -18.37 -1.41
N GLN A 9 -10.52 -17.71 -1.88
CA GLN A 9 -9.42 -17.26 -1.04
C GLN A 9 -9.88 -16.24 0.02
N ILE A 10 -10.72 -15.27 -0.37
CA ILE A 10 -11.27 -14.28 0.56
C ILE A 10 -12.19 -14.96 1.58
N LYS A 11 -13.07 -15.89 1.14
CA LYS A 11 -13.96 -16.64 2.02
C LYS A 11 -13.19 -17.48 3.05
N GLU A 12 -12.14 -18.16 2.64
CA GLU A 12 -11.28 -18.93 3.55
C GLU A 12 -10.73 -18.06 4.68
N ILE A 13 -10.25 -16.85 4.38
CA ILE A 13 -9.74 -15.94 5.41
C ILE A 13 -10.83 -15.47 6.37
N ILE A 14 -12.02 -15.14 5.85
CA ILE A 14 -13.15 -14.71 6.68
C ILE A 14 -13.58 -15.83 7.64
N THR A 15 -13.59 -17.09 7.18
CA THR A 15 -14.06 -18.24 7.95
C THR A 15 -13.04 -18.75 8.96
N THR A 16 -11.74 -18.48 8.77
CA THR A 16 -10.68 -18.99 9.68
C THR A 16 -10.88 -18.52 11.12
N HIS A 17 -11.43 -17.32 11.34
CA HIS A 17 -11.57 -16.72 12.67
C HIS A 17 -13.03 -16.47 13.08
N ASN A 18 -14.00 -16.75 12.21
CA ASN A 18 -15.39 -16.40 12.46
C ASN A 18 -16.33 -17.52 12.02
N LYS A 19 -17.23 -17.93 12.91
CA LYS A 19 -18.37 -18.79 12.57
C LYS A 19 -19.49 -17.91 11.98
N LYS A 20 -19.53 -17.78 10.66
CA LYS A 20 -20.54 -17.02 9.93
C LYS A 20 -21.35 -17.94 9.02
N THR A 21 -22.58 -17.57 8.74
CA THR A 21 -23.40 -18.23 7.73
C THR A 21 -22.87 -17.98 6.32
N SER A 22 -23.22 -18.81 5.36
CA SER A 22 -22.83 -18.63 3.96
C SER A 22 -23.26 -17.28 3.39
N GLU A 23 -24.41 -16.77 3.79
CA GLU A 23 -24.93 -15.47 3.38
C GLU A 23 -24.09 -14.31 3.94
N GLU A 24 -23.78 -14.37 5.25
CA GLU A 24 -22.92 -13.36 5.90
C GLU A 24 -21.51 -13.32 5.31
N ILE A 25 -20.97 -14.49 4.93
CA ILE A 25 -19.65 -14.57 4.26
C ILE A 25 -19.72 -13.90 2.88
N ASN A 26 -20.74 -14.21 2.07
CA ASN A 26 -20.91 -13.60 0.76
C ASN A 26 -21.05 -12.07 0.86
N ASN A 27 -21.87 -11.59 1.80
CA ASN A 27 -22.02 -10.14 2.05
C ASN A 27 -20.70 -9.50 2.51
N SER A 28 -19.90 -10.19 3.31
CA SER A 28 -18.58 -9.72 3.74
C SER A 28 -17.62 -9.62 2.56
N VAL A 29 -17.60 -10.61 1.64
CA VAL A 29 -16.78 -10.58 0.41
C VAL A 29 -17.17 -9.38 -0.46
N LEU A 30 -18.46 -9.18 -0.72
CA LEU A 30 -18.95 -8.06 -1.52
C LEU A 30 -18.54 -6.71 -0.92
N LYS A 31 -18.69 -6.56 0.40
CA LYS A 31 -18.26 -5.36 1.12
C LYS A 31 -16.75 -5.11 0.99
N LEU A 32 -15.92 -6.13 1.14
CA LEU A 32 -14.47 -6.04 1.01
C LEU A 32 -14.05 -5.64 -0.41
N LEU A 33 -14.62 -6.28 -1.44
CA LEU A 33 -14.32 -5.94 -2.84
C LEU A 33 -14.69 -4.50 -3.15
N LYS A 34 -15.84 -4.01 -2.66
CA LYS A 34 -16.24 -2.61 -2.81
C LYS A 34 -15.27 -1.66 -2.09
N GLU A 35 -14.84 -2.00 -0.90
CA GLU A 35 -13.93 -1.18 -0.09
C GLU A 35 -12.56 -0.99 -0.76
N VAL A 36 -12.09 -1.99 -1.52
CA VAL A 36 -10.82 -1.92 -2.26
C VAL A 36 -11.01 -1.50 -3.73
N ASN A 37 -12.19 -1.01 -4.12
CA ASN A 37 -12.54 -0.58 -5.48
C ASN A 37 -12.32 -1.71 -6.52
N LEU A 38 -12.89 -2.88 -6.26
CA LEU A 38 -12.90 -4.05 -7.14
C LEU A 38 -14.33 -4.56 -7.37
N GLU A 39 -15.29 -3.65 -7.52
CA GLU A 39 -16.71 -3.98 -7.75
C GLU A 39 -16.92 -4.81 -9.02
N ASP A 40 -16.09 -4.63 -10.04
CA ASP A 40 -16.09 -5.39 -11.27
C ASP A 40 -15.92 -6.90 -11.06
N LEU A 41 -15.17 -7.29 -10.00
CA LEU A 41 -14.98 -8.70 -9.65
C LEU A 41 -16.25 -9.35 -9.05
N MET A 42 -17.21 -8.55 -8.57
CA MET A 42 -18.49 -9.08 -8.08
C MET A 42 -19.25 -9.86 -9.15
N ASN A 43 -19.09 -9.45 -10.40
CA ASN A 43 -19.72 -10.10 -11.57
C ASN A 43 -18.84 -11.22 -12.18
N ARG A 44 -17.67 -11.49 -11.57
CA ARG A 44 -16.69 -12.47 -12.03
C ARG A 44 -16.25 -13.44 -10.91
N PRO A 45 -17.17 -14.22 -10.30
CA PRO A 45 -16.89 -15.03 -9.11
C PRO A 45 -15.86 -16.14 -9.33
N ASN A 46 -15.59 -16.49 -10.59
CA ASN A 46 -14.70 -17.61 -10.95
C ASN A 46 -13.30 -17.16 -11.37
N ILE A 47 -12.91 -15.90 -11.13
CA ILE A 47 -11.62 -15.35 -11.54
C ILE A 47 -10.47 -15.89 -10.68
N TYR A 48 -9.34 -16.15 -11.32
CA TYR A 48 -8.09 -16.56 -10.66
C TYR A 48 -7.10 -15.39 -10.56
N SER A 49 -6.12 -15.52 -9.67
CA SER A 49 -5.13 -14.46 -9.42
C SER A 49 -4.27 -14.11 -10.65
N TYR A 50 -4.00 -15.06 -11.53
CA TYR A 50 -3.22 -14.84 -12.76
C TYR A 50 -3.98 -14.06 -13.85
N GLU A 51 -5.31 -13.96 -13.75
CA GLU A 51 -6.16 -13.19 -14.66
C GLU A 51 -6.26 -11.70 -14.26
N LEU A 52 -5.72 -11.33 -13.10
CA LEU A 52 -5.75 -9.97 -12.55
C LEU A 52 -4.52 -9.17 -12.97
N SER A 53 -4.70 -7.86 -13.17
CA SER A 53 -3.58 -6.92 -13.26
C SER A 53 -2.78 -6.85 -11.93
N GLY A 54 -1.56 -6.31 -11.96
CA GLY A 54 -0.75 -6.13 -10.75
C GLY A 54 -1.49 -5.33 -9.66
N GLY A 55 -2.11 -4.22 -10.04
CA GLY A 55 -2.88 -3.38 -9.13
C GLY A 55 -4.14 -4.07 -8.58
N GLN A 56 -4.84 -4.86 -9.41
CA GLN A 56 -5.98 -5.66 -8.94
C GLN A 56 -5.54 -6.75 -7.96
N ARG A 57 -4.44 -7.45 -8.23
CA ARG A 57 -3.87 -8.44 -7.28
C ARG A 57 -3.53 -7.78 -5.95
N GLN A 58 -2.89 -6.62 -5.97
CA GLN A 58 -2.54 -5.89 -4.76
C GLN A 58 -3.79 -5.48 -3.96
N ARG A 59 -4.84 -4.99 -4.62
CA ARG A 59 -6.11 -4.66 -3.97
C ARG A 59 -6.79 -5.89 -3.35
N VAL A 60 -6.74 -7.05 -4.02
CA VAL A 60 -7.23 -8.32 -3.45
C VAL A 60 -6.42 -8.71 -2.21
N MET A 61 -5.09 -8.59 -2.22
CA MET A 61 -4.26 -8.85 -1.05
C MET A 61 -4.60 -7.91 0.12
N ILE A 62 -4.84 -6.62 -0.15
CA ILE A 62 -5.31 -5.66 0.86
C ILE A 62 -6.68 -6.10 1.40
N ALA A 63 -7.64 -6.47 0.53
CA ALA A 63 -8.96 -6.95 0.96
C ALA A 63 -8.85 -8.15 1.90
N MET A 64 -7.97 -9.10 1.56
CA MET A 64 -7.72 -10.28 2.40
C MET A 64 -7.10 -9.92 3.75
N SER A 65 -6.12 -9.01 3.78
CA SER A 65 -5.44 -8.61 5.02
C SER A 65 -6.34 -7.83 5.99
N ILE A 66 -7.35 -7.11 5.47
CA ILE A 66 -8.31 -6.37 6.31
C ILE A 66 -9.63 -7.12 6.59
N ALA A 67 -9.77 -8.36 6.09
CA ALA A 67 -11.03 -9.12 6.15
C ALA A 67 -11.54 -9.37 7.57
N ASN A 68 -10.66 -9.53 8.54
CA ASN A 68 -10.95 -9.80 9.94
C ASN A 68 -10.77 -8.58 10.86
N ASN A 69 -10.86 -7.36 10.32
CA ASN A 69 -10.78 -6.10 11.06
C ASN A 69 -9.55 -6.01 11.97
N PRO A 70 -8.32 -6.08 11.44
CA PRO A 70 -7.12 -5.98 12.27
C PRO A 70 -6.97 -4.58 12.86
N ASP A 71 -6.35 -4.48 14.04
CA ASP A 71 -5.93 -3.21 14.65
C ASP A 71 -4.65 -2.68 14.00
N LEU A 72 -3.82 -3.57 13.46
CA LEU A 72 -2.56 -3.26 12.77
C LEU A 72 -2.45 -4.01 11.44
N LEU A 73 -2.20 -3.27 10.37
CA LEU A 73 -1.83 -3.81 9.06
C LEU A 73 -0.32 -3.67 8.85
N ILE A 74 0.36 -4.78 8.57
CA ILE A 74 1.77 -4.76 8.13
C ILE A 74 1.79 -4.83 6.61
N ALA A 75 2.31 -3.78 5.99
CA ALA A 75 2.44 -3.65 4.54
C ALA A 75 3.93 -3.62 4.16
N ASP A 76 4.44 -4.78 3.76
CA ASP A 76 5.84 -4.95 3.35
C ASP A 76 5.95 -4.79 1.84
N GLU A 77 6.61 -3.71 1.41
CA GLU A 77 6.80 -3.34 0.00
C GLU A 77 5.51 -3.39 -0.86
N PRO A 78 4.37 -2.83 -0.39
CA PRO A 78 3.06 -3.07 -1.02
C PRO A 78 2.89 -2.43 -2.40
N THR A 79 3.84 -1.62 -2.84
CA THR A 79 3.81 -0.94 -4.14
C THR A 79 4.94 -1.36 -5.07
N THR A 80 5.76 -2.33 -4.67
CA THR A 80 6.87 -2.86 -5.49
C THR A 80 6.33 -3.49 -6.78
N ALA A 81 7.00 -3.22 -7.89
CA ALA A 81 6.64 -3.67 -9.25
C ALA A 81 5.29 -3.12 -9.79
N LEU A 82 4.77 -2.04 -9.23
CA LEU A 82 3.64 -1.28 -9.77
C LEU A 82 4.15 -0.03 -10.49
N ASP A 83 3.42 0.38 -11.53
CA ASP A 83 3.66 1.69 -12.13
C ASP A 83 3.25 2.83 -11.18
N VAL A 84 3.79 4.03 -11.43
CA VAL A 84 3.62 5.19 -10.54
C VAL A 84 2.15 5.55 -10.30
N THR A 85 1.31 5.42 -11.33
CA THR A 85 -0.13 5.75 -11.22
C THR A 85 -0.85 4.76 -10.33
N VAL A 86 -0.60 3.46 -10.52
CA VAL A 86 -1.19 2.39 -9.70
C VAL A 86 -0.65 2.45 -8.27
N GLN A 87 0.65 2.73 -8.09
CA GLN A 87 1.26 2.96 -6.77
C GLN A 87 0.50 4.06 -6.00
N GLN A 88 0.28 5.23 -6.61
CA GLN A 88 -0.48 6.31 -5.98
C GLN A 88 -1.90 5.90 -5.60
N GLN A 89 -2.59 5.17 -6.47
CA GLN A 89 -3.92 4.66 -6.18
C GLN A 89 -3.94 3.70 -4.98
N ILE A 90 -2.90 2.85 -4.82
CA ILE A 90 -2.79 1.96 -3.65
C ILE A 90 -2.52 2.75 -2.36
N LEU A 91 -1.67 3.78 -2.40
CA LEU A 91 -1.41 4.63 -1.23
C LEU A 91 -2.67 5.39 -0.78
N LEU A 92 -3.42 5.97 -1.72
CA LEU A 92 -4.70 6.62 -1.44
C LEU A 92 -5.73 5.64 -0.85
N LEU A 93 -5.77 4.41 -1.38
CA LEU A 93 -6.64 3.36 -0.86
C LEU A 93 -6.28 2.99 0.58
N LEU A 94 -5.00 2.76 0.88
CA LEU A 94 -4.53 2.44 2.23
C LEU A 94 -4.86 3.56 3.23
N ASN A 95 -4.62 4.82 2.88
CA ASN A 95 -4.99 5.98 3.69
C ASN A 95 -6.51 6.06 3.95
N LYS A 96 -7.33 5.79 2.93
CA LYS A 96 -8.80 5.75 3.07
C LYS A 96 -9.22 4.66 4.06
N ILE A 97 -8.70 3.44 3.88
CA ILE A 97 -9.04 2.29 4.71
C ILE A 97 -8.59 2.52 6.17
N GLN A 98 -7.36 3.02 6.37
CA GLN A 98 -6.82 3.37 7.69
C GLN A 98 -7.77 4.30 8.46
N LYS A 99 -8.20 5.39 7.82
CA LYS A 99 -9.11 6.36 8.44
C LYS A 99 -10.49 5.77 8.73
N GLN A 100 -11.04 5.01 7.80
CA GLN A 100 -12.37 4.40 7.94
C GLN A 100 -12.41 3.33 9.04
N ARG A 101 -11.37 2.52 9.16
CA ARG A 101 -11.28 1.41 10.11
C ARG A 101 -10.59 1.78 11.42
N LYS A 102 -9.99 2.98 11.50
CA LYS A 102 -9.21 3.46 12.66
C LYS A 102 -8.09 2.49 13.05
N MET A 103 -7.48 1.83 12.07
CA MET A 103 -6.39 0.90 12.27
C MET A 103 -5.04 1.58 12.07
N SER A 104 -3.98 1.01 12.64
CA SER A 104 -2.61 1.43 12.39
C SER A 104 -2.04 0.71 11.16
N ILE A 105 -1.09 1.35 10.45
CA ILE A 105 -0.36 0.72 9.36
C ILE A 105 1.14 0.79 9.67
N LEU A 106 1.80 -0.36 9.72
CA LEU A 106 3.25 -0.46 9.64
C LEU A 106 3.65 -0.63 8.18
N PHE A 107 4.12 0.46 7.57
CA PHE A 107 4.49 0.48 6.16
C PHE A 107 6.00 0.33 6.00
N ILE A 108 6.44 -0.71 5.31
CA ILE A 108 7.86 -0.97 5.04
C ILE A 108 8.14 -0.67 3.58
N SER A 109 9.13 0.18 3.30
CA SER A 109 9.52 0.51 1.94
C SER A 109 10.96 1.04 1.89
N HIS A 110 11.62 0.83 0.76
CA HIS A 110 12.89 1.46 0.42
C HIS A 110 12.71 2.78 -0.39
N ASP A 111 11.47 3.08 -0.81
CA ASP A 111 11.15 4.32 -1.55
C ASP A 111 10.79 5.44 -0.58
N LEU A 112 11.73 6.35 -0.35
CA LEU A 112 11.54 7.52 0.50
C LEU A 112 10.45 8.48 -0.01
N GLY A 113 10.15 8.47 -1.32
CA GLY A 113 9.06 9.24 -1.89
C GLY A 113 7.73 8.77 -1.36
N VAL A 114 7.53 7.46 -1.38
CA VAL A 114 6.35 6.79 -0.82
C VAL A 114 6.25 7.01 0.69
N VAL A 115 7.36 6.81 1.42
CA VAL A 115 7.40 7.03 2.86
C VAL A 115 7.03 8.47 3.21
N ASN A 116 7.55 9.46 2.48
CA ASN A 116 7.22 10.87 2.71
C ASN A 116 5.73 11.20 2.42
N GLU A 117 5.07 10.42 1.60
CA GLU A 117 3.65 10.61 1.28
C GLU A 117 2.73 10.04 2.38
N ILE A 118 3.03 8.84 2.88
CA ILE A 118 2.11 8.09 3.74
C ILE A 118 2.44 8.14 5.24
N ALA A 119 3.72 8.29 5.62
CA ALA A 119 4.14 8.15 7.00
C ALA A 119 3.82 9.37 7.87
N ASP A 120 3.46 9.12 9.13
CA ASP A 120 3.41 10.11 10.21
C ASP A 120 4.70 10.04 11.04
N TYR A 121 5.17 8.83 11.34
CA TYR A 121 6.37 8.53 12.13
C TYR A 121 7.26 7.54 11.39
N ILE A 122 8.58 7.70 11.45
CA ILE A 122 9.54 6.94 10.65
C ILE A 122 10.58 6.27 11.53
N TYR A 123 10.88 5.01 11.22
CA TYR A 123 12.02 4.26 11.73
C TYR A 123 12.97 3.98 10.57
N VAL A 124 14.21 4.49 10.66
CA VAL A 124 15.26 4.20 9.68
C VAL A 124 16.06 3.01 10.16
N MET A 125 16.10 1.97 9.33
CA MET A 125 16.81 0.73 9.65
C MET A 125 18.04 0.56 8.75
N ARG A 126 19.12 0.02 9.34
CA ARG A 126 20.30 -0.42 8.62
C ARG A 126 20.93 -1.62 9.34
N ASP A 127 21.33 -2.64 8.57
CA ASP A 127 21.99 -3.84 9.09
C ASP A 127 21.20 -4.50 10.25
N GLY A 128 19.84 -4.54 10.11
CA GLY A 128 18.94 -5.13 11.11
C GLY A 128 18.72 -4.29 12.37
N LYS A 129 19.24 -3.05 12.44
CA LYS A 129 19.12 -2.15 13.61
C LYS A 129 18.39 -0.87 13.24
N ILE A 130 17.59 -0.35 14.17
CA ILE A 130 17.05 1.00 14.08
C ILE A 130 18.18 1.97 14.40
N ILE A 131 18.53 2.84 13.45
CA ILE A 131 19.62 3.81 13.57
C ILE A 131 19.15 5.23 13.80
N GLU A 132 17.88 5.51 13.44
CA GLU A 132 17.22 6.79 13.69
C GLU A 132 15.71 6.58 13.65
N HIS A 133 14.95 7.37 14.39
CA HIS A 133 13.49 7.40 14.33
C HIS A 133 12.97 8.76 14.79
N GLY A 134 11.77 9.14 14.36
CA GLY A 134 11.16 10.40 14.72
C GLY A 134 9.94 10.72 13.86
N GLU A 135 9.34 11.87 14.10
CA GLU A 135 8.31 12.44 13.25
C GLU A 135 8.82 12.60 11.82
N LYS A 136 7.92 12.44 10.82
CA LYS A 136 8.27 12.61 9.41
C LYS A 136 9.03 13.90 9.14
N SER A 137 8.56 15.01 9.71
CA SER A 137 9.17 16.33 9.54
C SER A 137 10.62 16.38 10.04
N GLU A 138 10.94 15.71 11.13
CA GLU A 138 12.28 15.66 11.71
C GLU A 138 13.23 14.86 10.81
N ILE A 139 12.80 13.65 10.42
CA ILE A 139 13.63 12.75 9.61
C ILE A 139 13.93 13.36 8.22
N PHE A 140 12.98 14.05 7.60
CA PHE A 140 13.19 14.62 6.27
C PHE A 140 13.88 15.98 6.27
N ASN A 141 13.65 16.82 7.29
CA ASN A 141 14.19 18.19 7.32
C ASN A 141 15.46 18.34 8.17
N ASN A 142 15.62 17.52 9.20
CA ASN A 142 16.74 17.63 10.15
C ASN A 142 17.27 16.26 10.60
N PRO A 143 17.60 15.33 9.68
CA PRO A 143 18.13 14.03 10.05
C PRO A 143 19.45 14.17 10.81
N GLN A 144 19.65 13.39 11.87
CA GLN A 144 20.86 13.44 12.69
C GLN A 144 21.88 12.40 12.24
N ASN A 145 21.41 11.18 11.90
CA ASN A 145 22.30 10.11 11.49
C ASN A 145 22.89 10.35 10.09
N PRO A 146 24.22 10.15 9.89
CA PRO A 146 24.87 10.35 8.59
C PRO A 146 24.25 9.52 7.44
N TYR A 147 23.81 8.29 7.73
CA TYR A 147 23.15 7.45 6.75
C TYR A 147 21.79 8.01 6.34
N THR A 148 20.98 8.46 7.28
CA THR A 148 19.69 9.11 6.99
C THR A 148 19.87 10.39 6.19
N LYS A 149 20.88 11.21 6.53
CA LYS A 149 21.27 12.41 5.76
C LYS A 149 21.56 12.07 4.30
N GLN A 150 22.31 10.99 4.08
CA GLN A 150 22.65 10.52 2.75
C GLN A 150 21.40 10.07 1.98
N LEU A 151 20.53 9.26 2.59
CA LEU A 151 19.29 8.78 1.98
C LEU A 151 18.37 9.94 1.56
N VAL A 152 18.10 10.87 2.48
CA VAL A 152 17.24 12.05 2.21
C VAL A 152 17.88 12.97 1.17
N GLY A 153 19.20 13.14 1.22
CA GLY A 153 19.95 13.94 0.26
C GLY A 153 19.84 13.42 -1.18
N PHE A 154 19.90 12.10 -1.38
CA PHE A 154 19.67 11.48 -2.69
C PHE A 154 18.26 11.73 -3.21
N GLN A 155 17.25 11.56 -2.37
CA GLN A 155 15.85 11.81 -2.72
C GLN A 155 15.61 13.25 -3.21
N ASN A 156 16.16 14.22 -2.48
CA ASN A 156 16.04 15.64 -2.85
C ASN A 156 16.71 15.97 -4.19
N LYS A 157 17.81 15.31 -4.53
CA LYS A 157 18.47 15.46 -5.85
C LYS A 157 17.59 14.89 -6.98
N ILE A 158 17.00 13.71 -6.78
CA ILE A 158 16.11 13.08 -7.77
C ILE A 158 14.88 13.96 -8.02
N ARG A 159 14.23 14.47 -6.98
CA ARG A 159 13.06 15.37 -7.10
C ARG A 159 13.40 16.66 -7.85
N LYS A 160 14.55 17.28 -7.59
CA LYS A 160 15.00 18.47 -8.32
C LYS A 160 15.23 18.17 -9.79
N HIS A 161 15.80 17.02 -10.12
CA HIS A 161 16.07 16.64 -11.52
C HIS A 161 14.78 16.35 -12.30
N GLN A 162 13.79 15.70 -11.68
CA GLN A 162 12.46 15.46 -12.27
C GLN A 162 11.71 16.77 -12.51
N LYS A 163 11.66 17.67 -11.52
CA LYS A 163 11.01 18.97 -11.65
C LYS A 163 11.63 19.84 -12.75
N ASN A 164 12.96 19.81 -12.91
CA ASN A 164 13.64 20.52 -13.99
C ASN A 164 13.35 19.92 -15.38
N LYS A 165 13.18 18.60 -15.49
CA LYS A 165 12.74 17.95 -16.74
C LYS A 165 11.32 18.32 -17.14
N GLU A 166 10.37 18.35 -16.20
CA GLU A 166 8.99 18.77 -16.47
C GLU A 166 8.92 20.22 -16.95
N ILE A 167 9.70 21.13 -16.35
CA ILE A 167 9.79 22.54 -16.78
C ILE A 167 10.42 22.64 -18.18
N ALA A 168 11.40 21.83 -18.49
CA ALA A 168 12.04 21.81 -19.81
C ALA A 168 11.09 21.33 -20.91
N ILE A 169 10.24 20.34 -20.63
CA ILE A 169 9.23 19.83 -21.58
C ILE A 169 8.13 20.87 -21.81
N LEU A 170 7.67 21.58 -20.78
CA LEU A 170 6.69 22.65 -20.90
C LEU A 170 7.19 23.86 -21.72
N ASN A 171 8.50 24.14 -21.69
CA ASN A 171 9.11 25.21 -22.49
C ASN A 171 9.32 24.86 -23.98
N ILE A 172 9.20 23.59 -24.36
CA ILE A 172 9.31 23.13 -25.77
C ILE A 172 7.95 23.17 -26.49
N GLN A 173 6.84 23.30 -25.76
CA GLN A 173 5.47 23.34 -26.31
C GLN A 173 4.89 24.76 -26.49
N ASN A 174 5.67 25.80 -26.26
CA ASN A 174 5.38 27.20 -26.57
C ASN A 174 6.35 27.69 -27.63
#